data_1f68cc7cf37205fb4fa544be2138448c
#
_entry.id   1f68cc7cf37205fb4fa544be2138448c
#
_cell.length_a   1.000
_cell.length_b   1.000
_cell.length_c   1.000
_cell.angle_alpha   90.00
_cell.angle_beta   90.00
_cell.angle_gamma   90.00
#
_symmetry.space_group_name_H-M   'P 1'
#
loop_
_entity.id
_entity.type
_entity.pdbx_description
1 polymer ?
#
loop_
_entity_poly.entity_id
_entity_poly.type
_entity_poly.pdbx_seq_one_letter_code
_entity_poly.pdbx_strand_id
1 'polypeptide(L)'
;VKTPLSKKENNERRLVRAIVILIRNTTWRCGRLERSIVKHLYSRHAMFGRPEMPVNDMLRNFKLTGKKKNEFLDAIRRLERRNIIRISTGM
;
A
#
# COMPACT_ATOMS: atom_id res chain seq x y z
N VAL A 1 -11.16 6.37 -29.09
CA VAL A 1 -11.96 5.77 -28.03
C VAL A 1 -11.08 5.50 -26.82
N LYS A 2 -11.50 5.98 -25.70
CA LYS A 2 -10.76 5.76 -24.46
C LYS A 2 -11.05 4.41 -23.91
N THR A 3 -10.01 3.73 -23.50
CA THR A 3 -10.15 2.43 -22.90
C THR A 3 -10.14 2.53 -21.39
N PRO A 4 -10.85 1.63 -20.70
CA PRO A 4 -10.79 1.61 -19.25
C PRO A 4 -9.38 1.35 -18.73
N LEU A 5 -8.54 0.73 -19.55
CA LEU A 5 -7.17 0.43 -19.17
C LEU A 5 -6.36 1.68 -18.84
N SER A 6 -6.59 2.76 -19.59
CA SER A 6 -5.86 4.00 -19.34
C SER A 6 -6.09 4.51 -17.94
N LYS A 7 -7.35 4.51 -17.51
CA LYS A 7 -7.71 4.94 -16.17
C LYS A 7 -7.04 4.07 -15.11
N LYS A 8 -7.08 2.78 -15.33
CA LYS A 8 -6.50 1.84 -14.38
C LYS A 8 -4.99 2.03 -14.26
N GLU A 9 -4.33 2.22 -15.40
CA GLU A 9 -2.90 2.45 -15.39
C GLU A 9 -2.53 3.72 -14.64
N ASN A 10 -3.29 4.78 -14.85
CA ASN A 10 -3.03 6.03 -14.15
C ASN A 10 -3.19 5.88 -12.65
N ASN A 11 -4.21 5.14 -12.22
CA ASN A 11 -4.43 4.90 -10.80
C ASN A 11 -3.29 4.10 -10.21
N GLU A 12 -2.79 3.11 -10.93
CA GLU A 12 -1.67 2.32 -10.46
C GLU A 12 -0.40 3.15 -10.34
N ARG A 13 -0.13 4.00 -11.31
CA ARG A 13 1.03 4.88 -11.28
C ARG A 13 0.97 5.84 -10.10
N ARG A 14 -0.19 6.40 -9.84
CA ARG A 14 -0.36 7.27 -8.71
C ARG A 14 -0.12 6.53 -7.40
N LEU A 15 -0.67 5.34 -7.30
CA LEU A 15 -0.54 4.55 -6.09
C LEU A 15 0.92 4.16 -5.84
N VAL A 16 1.64 3.80 -6.88
CA VAL A 16 3.05 3.43 -6.73
C VAL A 16 3.88 4.61 -6.21
N ARG A 17 3.50 5.83 -6.56
CA ARG A 17 4.20 7.02 -6.09
C ARG A 17 3.68 7.54 -4.76
N ALA A 18 2.63 6.94 -4.25
CA ALA A 18 2.02 7.40 -3.03
C ALA A 18 2.81 6.96 -1.80
N ILE A 19 2.49 7.60 -0.70
CA ILE A 19 3.03 7.24 0.59
C ILE A 19 1.89 6.63 1.40
N VAL A 20 2.16 5.51 2.03
CA VAL A 20 1.19 4.82 2.88
C VAL A 20 1.51 5.14 4.32
N ILE A 21 0.49 5.55 5.07
CA ILE A 21 0.63 5.92 6.47
C ILE A 21 -0.24 5.01 7.31
N LEU A 22 0.35 4.34 8.30
CA LEU A 22 -0.41 3.48 9.19
C LEU A 22 -1.20 4.35 10.17
N ILE A 23 -2.52 4.18 10.18
CA ILE A 23 -3.40 4.92 11.07
C ILE A 23 -3.77 4.07 12.28
N ARG A 24 -4.05 2.79 12.04
CA ARG A 24 -4.49 1.87 13.07
C ARG A 24 -3.66 0.60 13.03
N ASN A 25 -3.05 0.25 14.13
CA ASN A 25 -2.26 -0.98 14.20
C ASN A 25 -3.19 -2.15 14.51
N THR A 26 -3.83 -2.65 13.47
CA THR A 26 -4.73 -3.78 13.61
C THR A 26 -4.60 -4.68 12.38
N THR A 27 -4.69 -5.99 12.61
CA THR A 27 -4.73 -6.96 11.52
C THR A 27 -6.04 -7.75 11.57
N TRP A 28 -7.03 -7.23 12.29
CA TRP A 28 -8.33 -7.87 12.43
C TRP A 28 -8.97 -8.06 11.06
N ARG A 29 -9.31 -9.31 10.74
CA ARG A 29 -9.94 -9.68 9.47
C ARG A 29 -9.11 -9.28 8.24
N CYS A 30 -7.81 -9.24 8.38
CA CYS A 30 -6.92 -8.96 7.27
C CYS A 30 -6.45 -10.26 6.63
N GLY A 31 -6.26 -10.22 5.30
CA GLY A 31 -5.62 -11.31 4.60
C GLY A 31 -4.13 -11.33 4.87
N ARG A 32 -3.47 -12.34 4.32
CA ARG A 32 -2.04 -12.53 4.56
C ARG A 32 -1.21 -11.32 4.12
N LEU A 33 -1.48 -10.84 2.92
CA LEU A 33 -0.72 -9.72 2.37
C LEU A 33 -1.00 -8.43 3.13
N GLU A 34 -2.26 -8.21 3.47
CA GLU A 34 -2.64 -7.04 4.26
C GLU A 34 -1.95 -7.04 5.62
N ARG A 35 -1.87 -8.19 6.27
CA ARG A 35 -1.16 -8.30 7.54
C ARG A 35 0.31 -7.95 7.39
N SER A 36 0.93 -8.43 6.31
CA SER A 36 2.33 -8.14 6.06
C SER A 36 2.57 -6.65 5.92
N ILE A 37 1.66 -5.96 5.24
CA ILE A 37 1.77 -4.52 5.06
C ILE A 37 1.68 -3.80 6.39
N VAL A 38 0.67 -4.15 7.19
CA VAL A 38 0.48 -3.50 8.49
C VAL A 38 1.67 -3.75 9.41
N LYS A 39 2.14 -4.99 9.46
CA LYS A 39 3.28 -5.33 10.30
C LYS A 39 4.54 -4.60 9.87
N HIS A 40 4.74 -4.47 8.56
CA HIS A 40 5.91 -3.78 8.05
C HIS A 40 5.88 -2.29 8.42
N LEU A 41 4.73 -1.66 8.28
CA LEU A 41 4.58 -0.25 8.64
C LEU A 41 4.75 -0.05 10.15
N TYR A 42 4.20 -0.96 10.95
CA TYR A 42 4.34 -0.87 12.38
C TYR A 42 5.81 -1.03 12.80
N SER A 43 6.52 -1.94 12.17
CA SER A 43 7.95 -2.13 12.46
C SER A 43 8.75 -0.88 12.17
N ARG A 44 8.44 -0.22 11.06
CA ARG A 44 9.13 1.03 10.74
C ARG A 44 8.82 2.10 11.76
N HIS A 45 7.58 2.16 12.23
CA HIS A 45 7.22 3.11 13.26
C HIS A 45 7.99 2.84 14.54
N ALA A 46 8.08 1.56 14.94
CA ALA A 46 8.78 1.18 16.15
C ALA A 46 10.27 1.47 16.08
N MET A 47 10.88 1.28 14.91
CA MET A 47 12.32 1.45 14.76
C MET A 47 12.73 2.87 14.45
N PHE A 48 11.94 3.59 13.69
CA PHE A 48 12.33 4.91 13.19
C PHE A 48 11.37 6.02 13.58
N GLY A 49 10.30 5.70 14.30
CA GLY A 49 9.33 6.69 14.71
C GLY A 49 8.44 7.18 13.57
N ARG A 50 8.44 6.50 12.43
CA ARG A 50 7.67 6.92 11.26
C ARG A 50 6.77 5.79 10.79
N PRO A 51 5.44 5.94 10.92
CA PRO A 51 4.50 4.90 10.48
C PRO A 51 4.17 5.02 8.99
N GLU A 52 5.07 5.53 8.20
CA GLU A 52 4.81 5.78 6.80
C GLU A 52 5.91 5.25 5.91
N MET A 53 5.58 4.94 4.67
CA MET A 53 6.54 4.42 3.72
C MET A 53 6.00 4.57 2.31
N PRO A 54 6.86 4.94 1.34
CA PRO A 54 6.43 4.97 -0.06
C PRO A 54 6.04 3.58 -0.53
N VAL A 55 4.98 3.50 -1.31
CA VAL A 55 4.54 2.22 -1.87
C VAL A 55 5.65 1.57 -2.67
N ASN A 56 6.37 2.38 -3.43
CA ASN A 56 7.46 1.86 -4.28
C ASN A 56 8.54 1.17 -3.45
N ASP A 57 8.84 1.71 -2.28
CA ASP A 57 9.83 1.10 -1.40
C ASP A 57 9.35 -0.24 -0.87
N MET A 58 8.06 -0.33 -0.54
CA MET A 58 7.50 -1.60 -0.09
C MET A 58 7.54 -2.65 -1.19
N LEU A 59 7.25 -2.24 -2.43
CA LEU A 59 7.32 -3.16 -3.55
C LEU A 59 8.73 -3.74 -3.71
N ARG A 60 9.74 -2.91 -3.52
CA ARG A 60 11.11 -3.37 -3.58
C ARG A 60 11.46 -4.29 -2.42
N ASN A 61 11.05 -3.90 -1.22
CA ASN A 61 11.37 -4.69 -0.03
C ASN A 61 10.73 -6.07 -0.08
N PHE A 62 9.51 -6.15 -0.59
CA PHE A 62 8.83 -7.45 -0.72
C PHE A 62 9.17 -8.15 -2.03
N LYS A 63 9.96 -7.50 -2.91
CA LYS A 63 10.36 -8.05 -4.20
C LYS A 63 9.15 -8.47 -5.05
N LEU A 64 8.17 -7.59 -5.11
CA LEU A 64 6.92 -7.88 -5.80
C LEU A 64 6.95 -7.34 -7.22
N THR A 65 6.62 -8.21 -8.16
CA THR A 65 6.54 -7.86 -9.57
C THR A 65 5.35 -8.57 -10.19
N GLY A 66 4.93 -8.06 -11.35
CA GLY A 66 3.87 -8.70 -12.12
C GLY A 66 2.57 -8.81 -11.36
N LYS A 67 2.03 -10.01 -11.38
CA LYS A 67 0.74 -10.28 -10.76
C LYS A 67 0.74 -9.99 -9.26
N LYS A 68 1.83 -10.32 -8.60
CA LYS A 68 1.92 -10.09 -7.16
C LYS A 68 1.94 -8.61 -6.83
N LYS A 69 2.52 -7.81 -7.70
CA LYS A 69 2.48 -6.36 -7.54
C LYS A 69 1.03 -5.87 -7.56
N ASN A 70 0.23 -6.37 -8.47
CA ASN A 70 -1.18 -5.97 -8.56
C ASN A 70 -1.95 -6.40 -7.32
N GLU A 71 -1.68 -7.60 -6.82
CA GLU A 71 -2.31 -8.06 -5.58
C GLU A 71 -1.95 -7.18 -4.41
N PHE A 72 -0.70 -6.75 -4.36
CA PHE A 72 -0.25 -5.85 -3.30
C PHE A 72 -0.98 -4.51 -3.37
N LEU A 73 -1.09 -3.94 -4.56
CA LEU A 73 -1.77 -2.65 -4.71
C LEU A 73 -3.25 -2.77 -4.34
N ASP A 74 -3.88 -3.90 -4.66
CA ASP A 74 -5.25 -4.14 -4.24
C ASP A 74 -5.36 -4.24 -2.72
N ALA A 75 -4.38 -4.87 -2.09
CA ALA A 75 -4.37 -4.97 -0.63
C ALA A 75 -4.25 -3.59 0.01
N ILE A 76 -3.42 -2.73 -0.56
CA ILE A 76 -3.28 -1.35 -0.09
C ILE A 76 -4.63 -0.64 -0.13
N ARG A 77 -5.34 -0.79 -1.24
CA ARG A 77 -6.66 -0.15 -1.38
C ARG A 77 -7.68 -0.69 -0.39
N ARG A 78 -7.63 -1.99 -0.13
CA ARG A 78 -8.54 -2.58 0.86
C ARG A 78 -8.26 -2.04 2.25
N LEU A 79 -6.99 -1.91 2.60
CA LEU A 79 -6.62 -1.36 3.90
C LEU A 79 -7.06 0.10 4.03
N GLU A 80 -6.96 0.86 2.96
CA GLU A 80 -7.42 2.24 2.98
C GLU A 80 -8.92 2.32 3.20
N ARG A 81 -9.68 1.48 2.52
CA ARG A 81 -11.14 1.47 2.68
C ARG A 81 -11.56 1.14 4.11
N ARG A 82 -10.76 0.37 4.81
CA ARG A 82 -11.03 0.00 6.20
C ARG A 82 -10.45 1.00 7.19
N ASN A 83 -9.89 2.09 6.69
CA ASN A 83 -9.28 3.13 7.53
C ASN A 83 -8.16 2.63 8.41
N ILE A 84 -7.47 1.60 7.95
CA ILE A 84 -6.29 1.09 8.64
C ILE A 84 -5.06 1.87 8.21
N ILE A 85 -5.04 2.28 6.94
CA ILE A 85 -3.97 3.11 6.42
C ILE A 85 -4.57 4.33 5.71
N ARG A 86 -3.74 5.32 5.52
CA ARG A 86 -4.06 6.47 4.68
C ARG A 86 -3.09 6.50 3.53
N ILE A 87 -3.59 6.85 2.36
CA ILE A 87 -2.76 6.98 1.16
C ILE A 87 -2.62 8.45 0.83
N SER A 88 -1.39 8.91 0.77
CA SER A 88 -1.08 10.29 0.42
C SER A 88 -0.33 10.31 -0.90
N THR A 89 -0.85 11.00 -1.88
CA THR A 89 -0.20 11.09 -3.18
C THR A 89 0.82 12.20 -3.24
N GLY A 90 0.94 12.97 -2.19
CA GLY A 90 2.05 13.88 -2.03
C GLY A 90 2.02 15.10 -2.91
N MET A 91 0.97 15.49 -3.40
CA MET A 91 0.98 16.68 -4.22
C MET A 91 -0.38 17.12 -4.53
#